data_588e3a1ae1f24821cb5d24a31427354a
#
_entry.id   588e3a1ae1f24821cb5d24a31427354a
#
_cell.length_a   1.000
_cell.length_b   1.000
_cell.length_c   1.000
_cell.angle_alpha   90.00
_cell.angle_beta   90.00
_cell.angle_gamma   90.00
#
_symmetry.space_group_name_H-M   'P 1'
#
loop_
_entity.id
_entity.type
_entity.pdbx_description
1 polymer ?
#
loop_
_entity_poly.entity_id
_entity_poly.type
_entity_poly.pdbx_seq_one_letter_code
_entity_poly.pdbx_strand_id
1 'polypeptide(L)'
;MVAQTPAGFTGWRKHSVPIDVVPDMKAISYSATGDPSVLRLTERDTPEPAAGEVRVRIEISGVNPTDWKSRHGGAPGEELPFPEVVPNQDGAGVIDAVGAGVTSVSVGDRVWLALAAFQLAAGGTAQEFSVLPAERVHPLPDSVSFEIGASLGVPAITAHRALTVSEDGPSRLAPGALAGKTVLVAGGAGAVGHAAIQLARWAGATVVTTVSGPEKAALAAAAGAHHVVNYKEADAAARIRAIAPDGVDLIVEVAPAQNAALNLAVIRNRGSIAVYANNGGDEVTLDVQRHFVLNIRYQFLLLYTVGQAEISAAAQDIAAALADGALPVGADAGLPLHFFDLVTTAAAHAAVEADTVGKVLIRVRAQD
;
A
#
# COMPACT_ATOMS: atom_id res chain seq x y z
N MET A 1 8.85 -18.65 86.82
CA MET A 1 7.63 -18.43 86.05
C MET A 1 8.07 -18.16 84.61
N VAL A 2 7.97 -19.14 83.75
CA VAL A 2 8.37 -19.08 82.33
C VAL A 2 7.10 -19.00 81.53
N ALA A 3 6.93 -17.93 80.77
CA ALA A 3 5.81 -17.70 79.87
C ALA A 3 6.05 -18.42 78.54
N GLN A 4 5.12 -19.32 78.16
CA GLN A 4 5.08 -20.00 76.88
C GLN A 4 4.47 -19.08 75.79
N THR A 5 5.19 -18.96 74.66
CA THR A 5 4.73 -18.32 73.44
C THR A 5 3.93 -19.31 72.58
N PRO A 6 2.78 -18.95 71.97
CA PRO A 6 2.03 -19.85 71.09
C PRO A 6 2.64 -19.92 69.67
N ALA A 7 2.57 -21.11 69.12
CA ALA A 7 3.07 -21.51 67.80
C ALA A 7 2.43 -20.77 66.64
N GLY A 8 3.27 -20.41 65.69
CA GLY A 8 2.91 -19.69 64.45
C GLY A 8 2.04 -20.50 63.52
N PHE A 9 1.08 -19.80 62.94
CA PHE A 9 0.29 -20.23 61.79
C PHE A 9 1.17 -20.19 60.54
N THR A 10 1.50 -21.33 59.97
CA THR A 10 2.22 -21.47 58.71
C THR A 10 1.28 -21.14 57.52
N GLY A 11 1.76 -20.23 56.67
CA GLY A 11 1.04 -19.62 55.60
C GLY A 11 0.47 -20.58 54.56
N TRP A 12 -0.71 -20.21 54.13
CA TRP A 12 -1.31 -20.70 52.89
C TRP A 12 -0.49 -20.19 51.72
N ARG A 13 0.27 -21.04 51.03
CA ARG A 13 0.77 -20.78 49.67
C ARG A 13 -0.44 -20.79 48.76
N LYS A 14 -0.84 -19.60 48.31
CA LYS A 14 -1.69 -19.47 47.11
C LYS A 14 -0.91 -20.02 45.92
N HIS A 15 -1.22 -21.25 45.52
CA HIS A 15 -0.88 -21.70 44.18
C HIS A 15 -1.80 -20.92 43.27
N SER A 16 -1.25 -19.89 42.61
CA SER A 16 -1.85 -19.32 41.41
C SER A 16 -1.76 -20.43 40.36
N VAL A 17 -2.87 -21.09 40.10
CA VAL A 17 -3.05 -21.87 38.88
C VAL A 17 -2.89 -20.89 37.73
N PRO A 18 -2.01 -21.11 36.77
CA PRO A 18 -2.00 -20.30 35.55
C PRO A 18 -3.43 -20.40 34.96
N ILE A 19 -4.09 -19.27 34.79
CA ILE A 19 -5.29 -19.23 33.97
C ILE A 19 -4.72 -19.51 32.56
N ASP A 20 -5.00 -20.67 31.98
CA ASP A 20 -4.76 -20.92 30.57
C ASP A 20 -5.60 -19.88 29.82
N VAL A 21 -4.94 -18.79 29.40
CA VAL A 21 -5.56 -17.80 28.53
C VAL A 21 -5.72 -18.49 27.19
N VAL A 22 -6.97 -18.82 26.85
CA VAL A 22 -7.28 -19.38 25.54
C VAL A 22 -7.05 -18.24 24.54
N PRO A 23 -6.16 -18.43 23.55
CA PRO A 23 -5.95 -17.43 22.51
C PRO A 23 -7.27 -17.08 21.83
N ASP A 24 -7.58 -15.80 21.67
CA ASP A 24 -8.89 -15.33 21.23
C ASP A 24 -8.85 -14.67 19.83
N MET A 25 -7.69 -14.64 19.18
CA MET A 25 -7.55 -14.15 17.79
C MET A 25 -6.59 -15.00 16.94
N LYS A 26 -6.86 -15.03 15.66
CA LYS A 26 -6.00 -15.66 14.64
C LYS A 26 -5.14 -14.64 13.93
N ALA A 27 -3.90 -15.02 13.66
CA ALA A 27 -2.93 -14.23 12.91
C ALA A 27 -2.11 -15.12 11.98
N ILE A 28 -1.63 -14.55 10.89
CA ILE A 28 -0.53 -15.14 10.11
C ILE A 28 0.76 -14.48 10.54
N SER A 29 1.79 -15.27 10.78
CA SER A 29 3.11 -14.76 11.13
C SER A 29 4.21 -15.58 10.48
N TYR A 30 5.42 -15.03 10.49
CA TYR A 30 6.64 -15.71 10.07
C TYR A 30 7.81 -15.28 10.95
N SER A 31 8.75 -16.20 11.18
CA SER A 31 9.96 -16.01 12.02
C SER A 31 11.26 -16.24 11.25
N ALA A 32 11.17 -16.45 9.95
CA ALA A 32 12.32 -16.54 9.05
C ALA A 32 11.93 -16.05 7.67
N THR A 33 12.87 -15.47 6.92
CA THR A 33 12.68 -15.13 5.51
C THR A 33 12.65 -16.38 4.65
N GLY A 34 11.97 -16.32 3.52
CA GLY A 34 11.89 -17.45 2.59
C GLY A 34 10.70 -17.40 1.63
N ASP A 35 10.33 -18.54 1.09
CA ASP A 35 9.17 -18.72 0.21
C ASP A 35 7.83 -18.59 0.99
N PRO A 36 6.66 -18.58 0.32
CA PRO A 36 5.37 -18.43 1.01
C PRO A 36 5.10 -19.44 2.13
N SER A 37 5.81 -20.58 2.14
CA SER A 37 5.61 -21.61 3.17
C SER A 37 6.11 -21.23 4.57
N VAL A 38 6.85 -20.12 4.70
CA VAL A 38 7.25 -19.60 6.02
C VAL A 38 6.09 -18.99 6.80
N LEU A 39 5.02 -18.59 6.09
CA LEU A 39 3.80 -18.04 6.69
C LEU A 39 3.02 -19.11 7.44
N ARG A 40 2.72 -18.88 8.70
CA ARG A 40 2.03 -19.81 9.59
C ARG A 40 0.80 -19.16 10.21
N LEU A 41 -0.28 -19.92 10.30
CA LEU A 41 -1.42 -19.54 11.14
C LEU A 41 -1.02 -19.75 12.60
N THR A 42 -1.21 -18.72 13.41
CA THR A 42 -0.97 -18.71 14.84
C THR A 42 -2.21 -18.20 15.58
N GLU A 43 -2.35 -18.61 16.82
CA GLU A 43 -3.36 -18.09 17.74
C GLU A 43 -2.67 -17.24 18.80
N ARG A 44 -3.28 -16.12 19.18
CA ARG A 44 -2.70 -15.11 20.08
C ARG A 44 -3.78 -14.51 20.95
N ASP A 45 -3.36 -13.93 22.07
CA ASP A 45 -4.21 -13.04 22.84
C ASP A 45 -4.50 -11.76 22.05
N THR A 46 -5.73 -11.24 22.13
CA THR A 46 -6.08 -9.95 21.54
C THR A 46 -5.26 -8.83 22.20
N PRO A 47 -4.45 -8.09 21.43
CA PRO A 47 -3.58 -7.06 22.00
C PRO A 47 -4.35 -5.81 22.42
N GLU A 48 -3.93 -5.17 23.51
CA GLU A 48 -4.48 -3.88 23.94
C GLU A 48 -3.65 -2.70 23.40
N PRO A 49 -4.31 -1.63 22.90
CA PRO A 49 -3.60 -0.47 22.36
C PRO A 49 -2.98 0.37 23.48
N ALA A 50 -1.70 0.72 23.33
CA ALA A 50 -1.02 1.66 24.21
C ALA A 50 -1.45 3.13 23.94
N ALA A 51 -0.89 4.08 24.70
CA ALA A 51 -1.14 5.50 24.44
C ALA A 51 -0.72 5.90 23.03
N GLY A 52 -1.60 6.58 22.29
CA GLY A 52 -1.38 6.97 20.90
C GLY A 52 -1.67 5.90 19.84
N GLU A 53 -2.02 4.68 20.27
CA GLU A 53 -2.35 3.56 19.39
C GLU A 53 -3.85 3.29 19.33
N VAL A 54 -4.25 2.57 18.32
CA VAL A 54 -5.61 2.04 18.14
C VAL A 54 -5.55 0.56 17.85
N ARG A 55 -6.61 -0.17 18.25
CA ARG A 55 -6.88 -1.53 17.79
C ARG A 55 -7.93 -1.49 16.70
N VAL A 56 -7.61 -2.10 15.57
CA VAL A 56 -8.52 -2.23 14.43
C VAL A 56 -8.90 -3.68 14.28
N ARG A 57 -10.19 -3.97 14.27
CA ARG A 57 -10.74 -5.25 13.84
C ARG A 57 -10.70 -5.28 12.32
N ILE A 58 -9.83 -6.13 11.77
CA ILE A 58 -9.59 -6.20 10.34
C ILE A 58 -10.70 -7.01 9.65
N GLU A 59 -11.30 -6.43 8.63
CA GLU A 59 -12.26 -7.11 7.76
C GLU A 59 -11.57 -7.64 6.50
N ILE A 60 -10.80 -6.78 5.84
CA ILE A 60 -10.04 -7.12 4.62
C ILE A 60 -8.59 -6.69 4.79
N SER A 61 -7.66 -7.59 4.48
CA SER A 61 -6.22 -7.30 4.39
C SER A 61 -5.79 -7.27 2.92
N GLY A 62 -5.00 -6.27 2.54
CA GLY A 62 -4.50 -6.09 1.17
C GLY A 62 -3.05 -6.55 1.04
N VAL A 63 -2.75 -7.35 0.01
CA VAL A 63 -1.38 -7.81 -0.26
C VAL A 63 -0.75 -6.97 -1.37
N ASN A 64 0.49 -6.57 -1.17
CA ASN A 64 1.31 -5.78 -2.09
C ASN A 64 2.63 -6.49 -2.44
N PRO A 65 3.30 -6.10 -3.53
CA PRO A 65 4.65 -6.61 -3.83
C PRO A 65 5.65 -6.42 -2.69
N THR A 66 5.55 -5.34 -1.93
CA THR A 66 6.41 -5.08 -0.78
C THR A 66 6.25 -6.13 0.33
N ASP A 67 5.06 -6.70 0.51
CA ASP A 67 4.79 -7.68 1.55
C ASP A 67 5.51 -9.01 1.28
N TRP A 68 5.43 -9.51 0.04
CA TRP A 68 6.16 -10.73 -0.32
C TRP A 68 7.68 -10.49 -0.40
N LYS A 69 8.13 -9.31 -0.87
CA LYS A 69 9.56 -8.96 -0.89
C LYS A 69 10.14 -8.93 0.53
N SER A 70 9.44 -8.34 1.50
CA SER A 70 9.86 -8.33 2.91
C SER A 70 9.87 -9.74 3.51
N ARG A 71 8.88 -10.57 3.21
CA ARG A 71 8.85 -11.97 3.64
C ARG A 71 9.98 -12.80 2.99
N HIS A 72 10.22 -12.58 1.71
CA HIS A 72 11.27 -13.31 0.97
C HIS A 72 12.68 -12.97 1.49
N GLY A 73 12.91 -11.69 1.86
CA GLY A 73 14.23 -11.18 2.23
C GLY A 73 15.13 -10.92 1.02
N GLY A 74 16.24 -10.21 1.24
CA GLY A 74 17.23 -9.91 0.21
C GLY A 74 18.20 -11.08 -0.05
N ALA A 75 18.43 -11.93 0.97
CA ALA A 75 19.26 -13.14 0.88
C ALA A 75 18.64 -14.25 1.75
N PRO A 76 18.84 -15.54 1.37
CA PRO A 76 18.37 -16.64 2.20
C PRO A 76 19.01 -16.59 3.61
N GLY A 77 18.15 -16.62 4.64
CA GLY A 77 18.59 -16.58 6.04
C GLY A 77 18.93 -15.17 6.56
N GLU A 78 18.57 -14.10 5.83
CA GLU A 78 18.65 -12.74 6.35
C GLU A 78 17.81 -12.62 7.64
N GLU A 79 18.39 -12.00 8.66
CA GLU A 79 17.71 -11.82 9.95
C GLU A 79 16.54 -10.86 9.81
N LEU A 80 15.40 -11.24 10.37
CA LEU A 80 14.25 -10.38 10.47
C LEU A 80 14.50 -9.24 11.48
N PRO A 81 13.87 -8.07 11.31
CA PRO A 81 13.97 -6.96 12.28
C PRO A 81 13.35 -7.30 13.64
N PHE A 82 12.51 -8.34 13.69
CA PHE A 82 11.84 -8.84 14.90
C PHE A 82 11.86 -10.38 14.91
N PRO A 83 11.77 -11.01 16.08
CA PRO A 83 11.76 -12.49 16.18
C PRO A 83 10.59 -13.13 15.42
N GLU A 84 9.49 -12.41 15.28
CA GLU A 84 8.30 -12.82 14.54
C GLU A 84 7.62 -11.59 13.95
N VAL A 85 7.06 -11.70 12.75
CA VAL A 85 6.41 -10.61 12.01
C VAL A 85 5.04 -11.04 11.53
N VAL A 86 4.04 -10.19 11.73
CA VAL A 86 2.73 -10.28 11.05
C VAL A 86 2.81 -9.46 9.76
N PRO A 87 2.56 -10.06 8.58
CA PRO A 87 2.70 -9.36 7.29
C PRO A 87 1.50 -8.46 6.96
N ASN A 88 1.62 -7.81 5.82
CA ASN A 88 0.67 -6.97 5.09
C ASN A 88 0.57 -5.55 5.63
N GLN A 89 0.84 -4.61 4.70
CA GLN A 89 0.88 -3.18 4.98
C GLN A 89 -0.50 -2.51 4.91
N ASP A 90 -1.41 -3.06 4.10
CA ASP A 90 -2.71 -2.47 3.79
C ASP A 90 -3.84 -3.28 4.39
N GLY A 91 -4.90 -2.59 4.77
CA GLY A 91 -6.12 -3.24 5.24
C GLY A 91 -7.25 -2.25 5.41
N ALA A 92 -8.41 -2.77 5.76
CA ALA A 92 -9.57 -1.99 6.16
C ALA A 92 -10.38 -2.75 7.21
N GLY A 93 -11.03 -2.00 8.08
CA GLY A 93 -11.78 -2.58 9.18
C GLY A 93 -12.47 -1.52 10.03
N VAL A 94 -12.72 -1.88 11.29
CA VAL A 94 -13.44 -1.04 12.24
C VAL A 94 -12.58 -0.84 13.49
N ILE A 95 -12.53 0.38 14.00
CA ILE A 95 -11.86 0.67 15.27
C ILE A 95 -12.58 -0.10 16.38
N ASP A 96 -11.84 -0.97 17.07
CA ASP A 96 -12.33 -1.83 18.14
C ASP A 96 -11.97 -1.27 19.53
N ALA A 97 -10.80 -0.66 19.66
CA ALA A 97 -10.36 0.02 20.87
C ALA A 97 -9.44 1.20 20.54
N VAL A 98 -9.40 2.19 21.44
CA VAL A 98 -8.52 3.36 21.33
C VAL A 98 -7.67 3.50 22.59
N GLY A 99 -6.38 3.74 22.41
CA GLY A 99 -5.43 4.01 23.49
C GLY A 99 -5.56 5.44 24.02
N ALA A 100 -4.95 5.69 25.16
CA ALA A 100 -4.98 7.00 25.79
C ALA A 100 -4.40 8.10 24.87
N GLY A 101 -5.05 9.26 24.82
CA GLY A 101 -4.63 10.41 24.04
C GLY A 101 -5.03 10.40 22.56
N VAL A 102 -5.61 9.33 22.05
CA VAL A 102 -6.16 9.30 20.69
C VAL A 102 -7.49 10.06 20.66
N THR A 103 -7.58 11.04 19.75
CA THR A 103 -8.79 11.86 19.53
C THR A 103 -9.21 11.93 18.07
N SER A 104 -8.42 11.34 17.16
CA SER A 104 -8.65 11.40 15.72
C SER A 104 -9.69 10.39 15.23
N VAL A 105 -9.95 9.33 15.99
CA VAL A 105 -10.91 8.26 15.68
C VAL A 105 -11.58 7.77 16.97
N SER A 106 -12.71 7.09 16.82
CA SER A 106 -13.54 6.54 17.91
C SER A 106 -13.85 5.06 17.63
N VAL A 107 -14.17 4.31 18.69
CA VAL A 107 -14.67 2.93 18.55
C VAL A 107 -15.91 2.91 17.67
N GLY A 108 -15.93 2.00 16.70
CA GLY A 108 -16.98 1.88 15.70
C GLY A 108 -16.67 2.59 14.36
N ASP A 109 -15.68 3.48 14.31
CA ASP A 109 -15.31 4.15 13.07
C ASP A 109 -14.77 3.13 12.05
N ARG A 110 -15.22 3.26 10.81
CA ARG A 110 -14.68 2.52 9.67
C ARG A 110 -13.41 3.19 9.18
N VAL A 111 -12.36 2.39 8.96
CA VAL A 111 -11.05 2.89 8.59
C VAL A 111 -10.37 2.04 7.52
N TRP A 112 -9.45 2.66 6.79
CA TRP A 112 -8.43 1.97 6.02
C TRP A 112 -7.05 2.24 6.62
N LEU A 113 -6.13 1.30 6.43
CA LEU A 113 -4.81 1.28 7.02
C LEU A 113 -3.73 1.38 5.95
N ALA A 114 -2.66 2.08 6.28
CA ALA A 114 -1.46 2.12 5.46
C ALA A 114 -0.22 1.90 6.33
N LEU A 115 0.78 1.22 5.79
CA LEU A 115 2.07 0.95 6.44
C LEU A 115 1.91 0.21 7.79
N ALA A 116 0.89 -0.64 7.91
CA ALA A 116 0.52 -1.29 9.16
C ALA A 116 1.67 -2.15 9.73
N ALA A 117 2.37 -2.93 8.89
CA ALA A 117 3.49 -3.77 9.31
C ALA A 117 4.83 -3.02 9.38
N PHE A 118 4.92 -1.76 8.91
CA PHE A 118 6.20 -1.07 8.82
C PHE A 118 6.78 -0.76 10.20
N GLN A 119 7.96 -1.31 10.51
CA GLN A 119 8.65 -1.19 11.80
C GLN A 119 7.84 -1.66 13.02
N LEU A 120 6.86 -2.55 12.82
CA LEU A 120 6.07 -3.16 13.88
C LEU A 120 6.10 -4.69 13.72
N ALA A 121 6.38 -5.40 14.80
CA ALA A 121 6.38 -6.87 14.80
C ALA A 121 5.00 -7.45 14.52
N ALA A 122 3.97 -6.88 15.13
CA ALA A 122 2.60 -7.40 15.11
C ALA A 122 1.58 -6.38 14.58
N GLY A 123 2.03 -5.34 13.85
CA GLY A 123 1.12 -4.31 13.31
C GLY A 123 0.46 -4.70 11.99
N GLY A 124 0.96 -5.70 11.27
CA GLY A 124 0.43 -6.11 9.97
C GLY A 124 -1.03 -6.53 9.98
N THR A 125 -1.67 -6.49 8.81
CA THR A 125 -3.13 -6.69 8.70
C THR A 125 -3.55 -8.14 8.44
N ALA A 126 -2.61 -9.08 8.30
CA ALA A 126 -2.92 -10.50 8.15
C ALA A 126 -3.31 -11.17 9.49
N GLN A 127 -4.25 -10.55 10.23
CA GLN A 127 -4.74 -10.99 11.54
C GLN A 127 -6.10 -10.38 11.86
N GLU A 128 -6.82 -10.94 12.84
CA GLU A 128 -8.17 -10.48 13.18
C GLU A 128 -8.19 -9.10 13.85
N PHE A 129 -7.18 -8.78 14.66
CA PHE A 129 -7.01 -7.48 15.30
C PHE A 129 -5.58 -6.99 15.12
N SER A 130 -5.43 -5.76 14.69
CA SER A 130 -4.13 -5.09 14.52
C SER A 130 -4.04 -3.89 15.46
N VAL A 131 -2.94 -3.77 16.20
CA VAL A 131 -2.62 -2.59 17.02
C VAL A 131 -1.50 -1.82 16.35
N LEU A 132 -1.74 -0.52 16.12
CA LEU A 132 -0.82 0.36 15.41
C LEU A 132 -1.03 1.82 15.82
N PRO A 133 -0.04 2.72 15.55
CA PRO A 133 -0.19 4.15 15.77
C PRO A 133 -1.42 4.72 15.07
N ALA A 134 -2.19 5.56 15.75
CA ALA A 134 -3.42 6.16 15.22
C ALA A 134 -3.20 6.96 13.92
N GLU A 135 -1.99 7.44 13.66
CA GLU A 135 -1.62 8.13 12.42
C GLU A 135 -1.57 7.24 11.17
N ARG A 136 -1.61 5.92 11.34
CA ARG A 136 -1.63 4.93 10.23
C ARG A 136 -3.03 4.47 9.85
N VAL A 137 -4.05 4.95 10.54
CA VAL A 137 -5.45 4.69 10.23
C VAL A 137 -6.11 5.94 9.70
N HIS A 138 -6.94 5.77 8.68
CA HIS A 138 -7.60 6.87 7.98
C HIS A 138 -9.08 6.57 7.83
N PRO A 139 -9.97 7.57 7.96
CA PRO A 139 -11.42 7.36 7.86
C PRO A 139 -11.82 6.74 6.51
N LEU A 140 -12.72 5.76 6.56
CA LEU A 140 -13.35 5.14 5.40
C LEU A 140 -14.84 5.49 5.41
N PRO A 141 -15.35 6.27 4.42
CA PRO A 141 -16.76 6.63 4.36
C PRO A 141 -17.68 5.41 4.36
N ASP A 142 -18.87 5.51 4.94
CA ASP A 142 -19.85 4.41 5.03
C ASP A 142 -20.27 3.87 3.65
N SER A 143 -20.29 4.72 2.65
CA SER A 143 -20.60 4.36 1.27
C SER A 143 -19.47 3.60 0.55
N VAL A 144 -18.27 3.54 1.12
CA VAL A 144 -17.09 2.90 0.53
C VAL A 144 -16.88 1.52 1.14
N SER A 145 -16.69 0.50 0.32
CA SER A 145 -16.49 -0.88 0.81
C SER A 145 -15.10 -1.09 1.43
N PHE A 146 -14.97 -2.11 2.28
CA PHE A 146 -13.66 -2.47 2.86
C PHE A 146 -12.67 -2.96 1.81
N GLU A 147 -13.14 -3.53 0.70
CA GLU A 147 -12.29 -3.93 -0.43
C GLU A 147 -11.62 -2.72 -1.08
N ILE A 148 -12.36 -1.61 -1.24
CA ILE A 148 -11.77 -0.33 -1.69
C ILE A 148 -10.74 0.11 -0.65
N GLY A 149 -11.13 0.18 0.64
CA GLY A 149 -10.24 0.59 1.72
C GLY A 149 -8.92 -0.18 1.75
N ALA A 150 -8.98 -1.52 1.68
CA ALA A 150 -7.80 -2.40 1.67
C ALA A 150 -6.98 -2.34 0.36
N SER A 151 -7.47 -1.63 -0.65
CA SER A 151 -6.76 -1.41 -1.92
C SER A 151 -6.05 -0.06 -1.99
N LEU A 152 -6.23 0.83 -1.00
CA LEU A 152 -5.71 2.20 -1.01
C LEU A 152 -4.25 2.29 -0.53
N GLY A 153 -3.98 1.90 0.69
CA GLY A 153 -2.73 2.07 1.45
C GLY A 153 -1.48 2.36 0.62
N VAL A 154 -0.64 1.38 0.43
CA VAL A 154 0.59 1.52 -0.36
C VAL A 154 0.32 1.99 -1.79
N PRO A 155 -0.66 1.45 -2.56
CA PRO A 155 -0.84 1.86 -3.94
C PRO A 155 -1.27 3.32 -4.12
N ALA A 156 -2.31 3.77 -3.41
CA ALA A 156 -2.87 5.11 -3.64
C ALA A 156 -1.97 6.22 -3.06
N ILE A 157 -1.34 5.99 -1.89
CA ILE A 157 -0.39 6.97 -1.33
C ILE A 157 0.86 7.08 -2.19
N THR A 158 1.38 5.95 -2.74
CA THR A 158 2.50 5.98 -3.69
C THR A 158 2.13 6.75 -4.96
N ALA A 159 0.95 6.50 -5.51
CA ALA A 159 0.43 7.21 -6.69
C ALA A 159 0.27 8.71 -6.41
N HIS A 160 -0.32 9.08 -5.28
CA HIS A 160 -0.45 10.48 -4.86
C HIS A 160 0.92 11.16 -4.77
N ARG A 161 1.87 10.52 -4.09
CA ARG A 161 3.22 11.07 -3.96
C ARG A 161 3.90 11.22 -5.32
N ALA A 162 3.78 10.25 -6.22
CA ALA A 162 4.32 10.35 -7.57
C ALA A 162 3.72 11.52 -8.36
N LEU A 163 2.44 11.83 -8.15
CA LEU A 163 1.74 12.94 -8.82
C LEU A 163 2.06 14.33 -8.22
N THR A 164 2.68 14.38 -7.03
CA THR A 164 2.96 15.62 -6.29
C THR A 164 4.45 15.93 -6.11
N VAL A 165 5.34 15.25 -6.84
CA VAL A 165 6.81 15.46 -6.72
C VAL A 165 7.36 16.53 -7.63
N SER A 166 6.59 17.00 -8.62
CA SER A 166 7.07 17.97 -9.59
C SER A 166 7.26 19.33 -8.93
N GLU A 167 8.44 19.96 -9.12
CA GLU A 167 8.72 21.32 -8.65
C GLU A 167 7.72 22.34 -9.22
N ASP A 168 7.31 22.16 -10.47
CA ASP A 168 6.36 23.03 -11.17
C ASP A 168 4.91 22.48 -11.07
N GLY A 169 4.67 21.52 -10.16
CA GLY A 169 3.38 20.88 -9.96
C GLY A 169 2.75 21.20 -8.60
N PRO A 170 1.56 20.67 -8.33
CA PRO A 170 0.92 20.82 -7.04
C PRO A 170 1.60 19.95 -5.98
N SER A 171 1.62 20.42 -4.73
CA SER A 171 1.98 19.61 -3.55
C SER A 171 0.81 18.83 -2.96
N ARG A 172 -0.43 19.14 -3.40
CA ARG A 172 -1.70 18.52 -2.98
C ARG A 172 -2.57 18.24 -4.22
N LEU A 173 -3.39 17.19 -4.16
CA LEU A 173 -4.34 16.89 -5.22
C LEU A 173 -5.75 17.34 -4.82
N ALA A 174 -6.44 17.92 -5.79
CA ALA A 174 -7.84 18.30 -5.72
C ALA A 174 -8.37 18.39 -7.16
N PRO A 175 -9.68 18.46 -7.39
CA PRO A 175 -10.23 18.71 -8.72
C PRO A 175 -9.60 19.94 -9.36
N GLY A 176 -9.00 19.77 -10.56
CA GLY A 176 -8.33 20.83 -11.29
C GLY A 176 -6.85 21.08 -10.92
N ALA A 177 -6.30 20.44 -9.89
CA ALA A 177 -4.89 20.64 -9.48
C ALA A 177 -3.88 20.30 -10.58
N LEU A 178 -4.21 19.38 -11.48
CA LEU A 178 -3.41 18.99 -12.65
C LEU A 178 -4.04 19.43 -13.99
N ALA A 179 -4.95 20.41 -13.97
CA ALA A 179 -5.56 20.91 -15.20
C ALA A 179 -4.51 21.40 -16.20
N GLY A 180 -4.67 21.00 -17.47
CA GLY A 180 -3.72 21.34 -18.55
C GLY A 180 -2.39 20.56 -18.51
N LYS A 181 -2.22 19.60 -17.57
CA LYS A 181 -1.07 18.70 -17.50
C LYS A 181 -1.35 17.41 -18.23
N THR A 182 -0.31 16.85 -18.87
CA THR A 182 -0.33 15.47 -19.39
C THR A 182 0.54 14.59 -18.53
N VAL A 183 -0.05 13.55 -17.96
CA VAL A 183 0.63 12.57 -17.11
C VAL A 183 0.76 11.25 -17.86
N LEU A 184 1.97 10.71 -17.94
CA LEU A 184 2.23 9.35 -18.42
C LEU A 184 2.33 8.39 -17.22
N VAL A 185 1.50 7.36 -17.20
CA VAL A 185 1.53 6.31 -16.18
C VAL A 185 2.09 5.03 -16.79
N ALA A 186 3.29 4.63 -16.41
CA ALA A 186 3.86 3.36 -16.81
C ALA A 186 3.19 2.20 -16.04
N GLY A 187 2.73 1.17 -16.76
CA GLY A 187 2.11 0.01 -16.14
C GLY A 187 0.71 0.26 -15.55
N GLY A 188 -0.17 0.93 -16.31
CA GLY A 188 -1.49 1.36 -15.84
C GLY A 188 -2.45 0.28 -15.34
N ALA A 189 -2.18 -1.00 -15.61
CA ALA A 189 -2.99 -2.13 -15.11
C ALA A 189 -2.50 -2.67 -13.74
N GLY A 190 -1.41 -2.16 -13.18
CA GLY A 190 -0.96 -2.47 -11.82
C GLY A 190 -1.68 -1.62 -10.78
N ALA A 191 -1.67 -2.01 -9.51
CA ALA A 191 -2.42 -1.32 -8.45
C ALA A 191 -2.01 0.16 -8.28
N VAL A 192 -0.71 0.47 -8.29
CA VAL A 192 -0.22 1.87 -8.24
C VAL A 192 -0.58 2.61 -9.53
N GLY A 193 -0.40 1.97 -10.71
CA GLY A 193 -0.76 2.56 -12.00
C GLY A 193 -2.25 2.88 -12.10
N HIS A 194 -3.11 1.98 -11.65
CA HIS A 194 -4.55 2.17 -11.56
C HIS A 194 -4.90 3.39 -10.69
N ALA A 195 -4.37 3.45 -9.46
CA ALA A 195 -4.60 4.58 -8.55
C ALA A 195 -4.05 5.90 -9.14
N ALA A 196 -2.89 5.86 -9.83
CA ALA A 196 -2.32 7.03 -10.47
C ALA A 196 -3.19 7.55 -11.63
N ILE A 197 -3.76 6.65 -12.45
CA ILE A 197 -4.71 7.02 -13.50
C ILE A 197 -5.92 7.73 -12.89
N GLN A 198 -6.53 7.13 -11.87
CA GLN A 198 -7.73 7.67 -11.24
C GLN A 198 -7.47 9.01 -10.55
N LEU A 199 -6.43 9.12 -9.73
CA LEU A 199 -6.07 10.37 -9.05
C LEU A 199 -5.67 11.49 -10.03
N ALA A 200 -4.87 11.17 -11.06
CA ALA A 200 -4.50 12.16 -12.07
C ALA A 200 -5.72 12.65 -12.86
N ARG A 201 -6.65 11.74 -13.20
CA ARG A 201 -7.89 12.09 -13.87
C ARG A 201 -8.81 12.95 -12.98
N TRP A 202 -8.99 12.57 -11.71
CA TRP A 202 -9.74 13.34 -10.72
C TRP A 202 -9.16 14.76 -10.56
N ALA A 203 -7.83 14.86 -10.57
CA ALA A 203 -7.13 16.15 -10.51
C ALA A 203 -7.13 16.93 -11.85
N GLY A 204 -7.76 16.43 -12.92
CA GLY A 204 -7.97 17.14 -14.18
C GLY A 204 -6.85 17.00 -15.22
N ALA A 205 -5.92 16.05 -15.07
CA ALA A 205 -4.88 15.77 -16.05
C ALA A 205 -5.41 15.03 -17.28
N THR A 206 -4.75 15.21 -18.43
CA THR A 206 -4.82 14.24 -19.52
C THR A 206 -3.92 13.06 -19.16
N VAL A 207 -4.49 11.86 -19.10
CA VAL A 207 -3.78 10.64 -18.68
C VAL A 207 -3.48 9.79 -19.89
N VAL A 208 -2.19 9.55 -20.13
CA VAL A 208 -1.66 8.55 -21.06
C VAL A 208 -1.11 7.41 -20.21
N THR A 209 -1.31 6.17 -20.63
CA THR A 209 -0.71 5.02 -19.93
C THR A 209 -0.09 4.04 -20.88
N THR A 210 0.95 3.32 -20.41
CA THR A 210 1.57 2.23 -21.17
C THR A 210 1.22 0.88 -20.55
N VAL A 211 1.01 -0.11 -21.43
CA VAL A 211 0.69 -1.49 -21.06
C VAL A 211 1.39 -2.49 -22.00
N SER A 212 1.39 -3.78 -21.64
CA SER A 212 2.10 -4.83 -22.40
C SER A 212 1.22 -5.70 -23.31
N GLY A 213 -0.08 -5.40 -23.40
CA GLY A 213 -1.01 -6.20 -24.21
C GLY A 213 -2.47 -5.78 -24.07
N PRO A 214 -3.37 -6.39 -24.86
CA PRO A 214 -4.77 -5.95 -24.98
C PRO A 214 -5.59 -6.11 -23.72
N GLU A 215 -5.39 -7.16 -22.92
CA GLU A 215 -6.11 -7.36 -21.65
C GLU A 215 -5.78 -6.24 -20.66
N LYS A 216 -4.49 -5.91 -20.50
CA LYS A 216 -4.04 -4.81 -19.67
C LYS A 216 -4.50 -3.44 -20.20
N ALA A 217 -4.65 -3.31 -21.53
CA ALA A 217 -5.18 -2.11 -22.16
C ALA A 217 -6.66 -1.89 -21.80
N ALA A 218 -7.46 -2.93 -21.80
CA ALA A 218 -8.85 -2.86 -21.39
C ALA A 218 -8.99 -2.43 -19.92
N LEU A 219 -8.17 -2.98 -19.01
CA LEU A 219 -8.15 -2.59 -17.60
C LEU A 219 -7.73 -1.12 -17.41
N ALA A 220 -6.68 -0.68 -18.08
CA ALA A 220 -6.21 0.71 -17.98
C ALA A 220 -7.23 1.71 -18.55
N ALA A 221 -7.96 1.34 -19.59
CA ALA A 221 -9.07 2.14 -20.13
C ALA A 221 -10.26 2.19 -19.12
N ALA A 222 -10.60 1.06 -18.51
CA ALA A 222 -11.64 0.98 -17.48
C ALA A 222 -11.26 1.80 -16.21
N ALA A 223 -9.98 1.88 -15.87
CA ALA A 223 -9.47 2.76 -14.81
C ALA A 223 -9.63 4.26 -15.15
N GLY A 224 -9.90 4.59 -16.41
CA GLY A 224 -10.17 5.94 -16.87
C GLY A 224 -9.01 6.61 -17.60
N ALA A 225 -7.98 5.89 -18.06
CA ALA A 225 -6.94 6.47 -18.90
C ALA A 225 -7.56 7.05 -20.19
N HIS A 226 -7.16 8.25 -20.58
CA HIS A 226 -7.64 8.89 -21.82
C HIS A 226 -7.02 8.23 -23.04
N HIS A 227 -5.76 7.80 -22.93
CA HIS A 227 -5.03 7.15 -24.00
C HIS A 227 -4.23 5.98 -23.46
N VAL A 228 -4.31 4.84 -24.15
CA VAL A 228 -3.56 3.62 -23.80
C VAL A 228 -2.62 3.28 -24.96
N VAL A 229 -1.34 3.10 -24.63
CA VAL A 229 -0.29 2.76 -25.59
C VAL A 229 0.34 1.42 -25.19
N ASN A 230 0.31 0.45 -26.12
CA ASN A 230 1.04 -0.80 -25.92
C ASN A 230 2.52 -0.56 -26.25
N TYR A 231 3.38 -0.62 -25.23
CA TYR A 231 4.82 -0.33 -25.40
C TYR A 231 5.60 -1.44 -26.13
N LYS A 232 4.97 -2.62 -26.31
CA LYS A 232 5.55 -3.71 -27.11
C LYS A 232 5.34 -3.55 -28.62
N GLU A 233 4.44 -2.65 -29.02
CA GLU A 233 4.24 -2.31 -30.42
C GLU A 233 5.28 -1.29 -30.88
N ALA A 234 5.57 -1.27 -32.20
CA ALA A 234 6.44 -0.26 -32.77
C ALA A 234 5.88 1.15 -32.53
N ASP A 235 6.78 2.12 -32.40
CA ASP A 235 6.46 3.55 -32.35
C ASP A 235 5.69 4.04 -31.10
N ALA A 236 5.83 3.38 -29.96
CA ALA A 236 5.20 3.83 -28.70
C ALA A 236 5.52 5.31 -28.40
N ALA A 237 6.77 5.73 -28.58
CA ALA A 237 7.18 7.11 -28.40
C ALA A 237 6.47 8.08 -29.36
N ALA A 238 6.37 7.73 -30.65
CA ALA A 238 5.68 8.54 -31.66
C ALA A 238 4.17 8.67 -31.32
N ARG A 239 3.54 7.59 -30.88
CA ARG A 239 2.14 7.60 -30.46
C ARG A 239 1.91 8.52 -29.25
N ILE A 240 2.77 8.46 -28.23
CA ILE A 240 2.69 9.35 -27.08
C ILE A 240 2.92 10.80 -27.51
N ARG A 241 3.90 11.06 -28.40
CA ARG A 241 4.16 12.41 -28.92
C ARG A 241 3.02 12.93 -29.80
N ALA A 242 2.28 12.10 -30.49
CA ALA A 242 1.08 12.52 -31.22
C ALA A 242 -0.04 13.01 -30.27
N ILE A 243 -0.12 12.45 -29.06
CA ILE A 243 -1.05 12.87 -28.00
C ILE A 243 -0.54 14.12 -27.29
N ALA A 244 0.75 14.16 -26.99
CA ALA A 244 1.42 15.26 -26.29
C ALA A 244 2.60 15.78 -27.14
N PRO A 245 2.38 16.65 -28.13
CA PRO A 245 3.43 17.11 -29.07
C PRO A 245 4.61 17.77 -28.36
N ASP A 246 4.36 18.54 -27.31
CA ASP A 246 5.39 19.19 -26.49
C ASP A 246 6.03 18.25 -25.46
N GLY A 247 5.49 17.03 -25.32
CA GLY A 247 5.86 16.02 -24.34
C GLY A 247 4.99 16.03 -23.09
N VAL A 248 5.14 14.97 -22.28
CA VAL A 248 4.38 14.80 -21.04
C VAL A 248 5.02 15.57 -19.87
N ASP A 249 4.20 16.10 -18.98
CA ASP A 249 4.65 16.91 -17.82
C ASP A 249 5.29 16.05 -16.74
N LEU A 250 4.71 14.88 -16.50
CA LEU A 250 5.08 13.97 -15.42
C LEU A 250 4.96 12.53 -15.89
N ILE A 251 5.92 11.71 -15.47
CA ILE A 251 5.92 10.27 -15.68
C ILE A 251 5.88 9.58 -14.32
N VAL A 252 4.86 8.75 -14.08
CA VAL A 252 4.78 7.82 -12.94
C VAL A 252 5.41 6.51 -13.37
N GLU A 253 6.60 6.20 -12.86
CA GLU A 253 7.50 5.20 -13.45
C GLU A 253 7.72 3.98 -12.54
N VAL A 254 7.46 2.79 -13.09
CA VAL A 254 7.58 1.49 -12.39
C VAL A 254 8.79 0.68 -12.81
N ALA A 255 9.33 0.93 -14.02
CA ALA A 255 10.39 0.11 -14.64
C ALA A 255 11.45 1.01 -15.32
N PRO A 256 12.15 1.87 -14.56
CA PRO A 256 13.03 2.89 -15.11
C PRO A 256 14.18 2.32 -15.94
N ALA A 257 14.72 1.15 -15.58
CA ALA A 257 15.78 0.49 -16.33
C ALA A 257 15.36 0.13 -17.76
N GLN A 258 14.10 -0.27 -17.95
CA GLN A 258 13.56 -0.64 -19.26
C GLN A 258 13.05 0.56 -20.04
N ASN A 259 12.52 1.57 -19.34
CA ASN A 259 11.77 2.68 -19.95
C ASN A 259 12.63 3.95 -20.16
N ALA A 260 13.92 3.98 -19.75
CA ALA A 260 14.74 5.19 -19.81
C ALA A 260 14.74 5.86 -21.19
N ALA A 261 14.87 5.10 -22.28
CA ALA A 261 14.85 5.62 -23.63
C ALA A 261 13.47 6.17 -24.04
N LEU A 262 12.39 5.48 -23.69
CA LEU A 262 11.02 5.92 -23.93
C LEU A 262 10.73 7.20 -23.13
N ASN A 263 11.06 7.21 -21.84
CA ASN A 263 10.85 8.34 -20.96
C ASN A 263 11.52 9.60 -21.51
N LEU A 264 12.80 9.49 -21.91
CA LEU A 264 13.55 10.59 -22.52
C LEU A 264 12.94 11.04 -23.85
N ALA A 265 12.40 10.13 -24.65
CA ALA A 265 11.80 10.45 -25.94
C ALA A 265 10.48 11.22 -25.81
N VAL A 266 9.75 11.09 -24.69
CA VAL A 266 8.39 11.62 -24.54
C VAL A 266 8.25 12.71 -23.48
N ILE A 267 9.21 12.84 -22.55
CA ILE A 267 9.18 13.88 -21.53
C ILE A 267 9.38 15.28 -22.15
N ARG A 268 8.73 16.30 -21.63
CA ARG A 268 8.92 17.69 -22.02
C ARG A 268 10.10 18.35 -21.28
N ASN A 269 10.49 19.54 -21.72
CA ASN A 269 11.39 20.40 -20.96
C ASN A 269 10.81 20.68 -19.55
N ARG A 270 11.64 20.55 -18.49
CA ARG A 270 11.28 20.67 -17.06
C ARG A 270 10.30 19.62 -16.57
N GLY A 271 10.13 18.53 -17.32
CA GLY A 271 9.30 17.40 -16.88
C GLY A 271 9.94 16.63 -15.71
N SER A 272 9.13 15.91 -14.97
CA SER A 272 9.56 15.09 -13.84
C SER A 272 9.27 13.61 -14.08
N ILE A 273 10.16 12.74 -13.63
CA ILE A 273 10.01 11.29 -13.67
C ILE A 273 10.01 10.78 -12.22
N ALA A 274 8.87 10.35 -11.73
CA ALA A 274 8.67 9.84 -10.37
C ALA A 274 8.83 8.32 -10.37
N VAL A 275 9.95 7.83 -9.89
CA VAL A 275 10.30 6.40 -9.87
C VAL A 275 9.93 5.80 -8.52
N TYR A 276 9.00 4.83 -8.51
CA TYR A 276 8.53 4.20 -7.27
C TYR A 276 8.83 2.70 -7.17
N ALA A 277 9.40 2.11 -8.22
CA ALA A 277 9.79 0.70 -8.23
C ALA A 277 10.99 0.49 -9.17
N ASN A 278 11.57 -0.69 -9.11
CA ASN A 278 12.75 -1.13 -9.86
C ASN A 278 12.43 -2.32 -10.79
N ASN A 279 11.19 -2.42 -11.29
CA ASN A 279 10.83 -3.51 -12.18
C ASN A 279 11.76 -3.50 -13.41
N GLY A 280 12.31 -4.67 -13.73
CA GLY A 280 13.22 -4.81 -14.87
C GLY A 280 14.68 -4.50 -14.62
N GLY A 281 15.07 -4.13 -13.38
CA GLY A 281 16.47 -3.95 -12.98
C GLY A 281 16.71 -2.79 -12.04
N ASP A 282 17.83 -2.83 -11.34
CA ASP A 282 18.23 -1.86 -10.31
C ASP A 282 19.08 -0.70 -10.86
N GLU A 283 19.57 -0.82 -12.08
CA GLU A 283 20.45 0.17 -12.70
C GLU A 283 19.79 0.88 -13.88
N VAL A 284 19.96 2.20 -13.96
CA VAL A 284 19.46 3.02 -15.05
C VAL A 284 20.64 3.76 -15.71
N THR A 285 20.79 3.59 -17.03
CA THR A 285 21.75 4.35 -17.81
C THR A 285 21.09 5.60 -18.39
N LEU A 286 21.63 6.77 -18.09
CA LEU A 286 21.11 8.08 -18.53
C LEU A 286 22.09 8.78 -19.47
N ASP A 287 21.57 9.35 -20.57
CA ASP A 287 22.29 10.28 -21.44
C ASP A 287 22.30 11.67 -20.79
N VAL A 288 23.40 12.03 -20.12
CA VAL A 288 23.50 13.28 -19.36
C VAL A 288 23.21 14.48 -20.23
N GLN A 289 23.79 14.55 -21.46
CA GLN A 289 23.62 15.68 -22.37
C GLN A 289 22.15 15.92 -22.71
N ARG A 290 21.42 14.86 -23.07
CA ARG A 290 20.00 14.97 -23.45
C ARG A 290 19.10 15.27 -22.26
N HIS A 291 19.45 14.80 -21.05
CA HIS A 291 18.68 15.07 -19.84
C HIS A 291 18.84 16.52 -19.35
N PHE A 292 20.07 17.05 -19.31
CA PHE A 292 20.23 18.41 -18.82
C PHE A 292 19.72 19.48 -19.80
N VAL A 293 19.77 19.25 -21.12
CA VAL A 293 19.17 20.14 -22.13
C VAL A 293 17.66 20.32 -21.90
N LEU A 294 16.99 19.27 -21.41
CA LEU A 294 15.57 19.28 -21.07
C LEU A 294 15.29 19.63 -19.60
N ASN A 295 16.30 19.89 -18.77
CA ASN A 295 16.13 20.16 -17.34
C ASN A 295 15.25 19.12 -16.64
N ILE A 296 15.42 17.83 -16.99
CA ILE A 296 14.61 16.72 -16.46
C ILE A 296 14.95 16.49 -14.99
N ARG A 297 13.92 16.18 -14.21
CA ARG A 297 14.05 15.76 -12.81
C ARG A 297 13.70 14.29 -12.66
N TYR A 298 14.56 13.54 -11.97
CA TYR A 298 14.25 12.22 -11.44
C TYR A 298 14.00 12.32 -9.96
N GLN A 299 12.84 11.86 -9.51
CA GLN A 299 12.52 11.69 -8.11
C GLN A 299 12.32 10.21 -7.83
N PHE A 300 13.29 9.59 -7.18
CA PHE A 300 13.12 8.26 -6.61
C PHE A 300 12.34 8.38 -5.31
N LEU A 301 11.32 7.56 -5.14
CA LEU A 301 10.47 7.60 -3.96
C LEU A 301 10.24 6.19 -3.41
N LEU A 302 10.42 6.06 -2.10
CA LEU A 302 10.08 4.89 -1.33
C LEU A 302 9.08 5.34 -0.25
N LEU A 303 7.84 4.86 -0.32
CA LEU A 303 6.74 5.31 0.53
C LEU A 303 7.08 5.29 2.02
N TYR A 304 7.86 4.30 2.46
CA TYR A 304 8.23 4.09 3.86
C TYR A 304 9.15 5.18 4.44
N THR A 305 9.74 6.02 3.60
CA THR A 305 10.73 7.05 3.99
C THR A 305 10.41 8.45 3.48
N VAL A 306 9.20 8.68 2.93
CA VAL A 306 8.81 10.01 2.41
C VAL A 306 8.49 11.04 3.50
N GLY A 307 8.21 10.60 4.70
CA GLY A 307 7.84 11.46 5.82
C GLY A 307 6.34 11.47 6.12
N GLN A 308 6.00 11.72 7.40
CA GLN A 308 4.62 11.65 7.88
C GLN A 308 3.74 12.77 7.29
N ALA A 309 4.31 13.94 7.03
CA ALA A 309 3.56 15.07 6.46
C ALA A 309 3.02 14.73 5.06
N GLU A 310 3.83 14.09 4.22
CA GLU A 310 3.48 13.66 2.88
C GLU A 310 2.44 12.54 2.90
N ILE A 311 2.57 11.58 3.83
CA ILE A 311 1.59 10.50 4.02
C ILE A 311 0.24 11.07 4.46
N SER A 312 0.25 12.00 5.44
CA SER A 312 -0.98 12.65 5.93
C SER A 312 -1.65 13.50 4.86
N ALA A 313 -0.87 14.23 4.06
CA ALA A 313 -1.38 14.99 2.92
C ALA A 313 -2.03 14.07 1.88
N ALA A 314 -1.37 12.97 1.53
CA ALA A 314 -1.90 11.96 0.63
C ALA A 314 -3.22 11.36 1.15
N ALA A 315 -3.26 10.97 2.42
CA ALA A 315 -4.46 10.39 3.02
C ALA A 315 -5.67 11.35 2.98
N GLN A 316 -5.44 12.65 3.23
CA GLN A 316 -6.49 13.67 3.14
C GLN A 316 -7.01 13.84 1.71
N ASP A 317 -6.14 13.89 0.72
CA ASP A 317 -6.51 14.05 -0.69
C ASP A 317 -7.20 12.79 -1.22
N ILE A 318 -6.75 11.60 -0.80
CA ILE A 318 -7.41 10.31 -1.08
C ILE A 318 -8.82 10.28 -0.47
N ALA A 319 -8.99 10.77 0.77
CA ALA A 319 -10.31 10.86 1.39
C ALA A 319 -11.27 11.77 0.59
N ALA A 320 -10.78 12.89 0.05
CA ALA A 320 -11.56 13.75 -0.83
C ALA A 320 -11.92 13.03 -2.15
N ALA A 321 -10.96 12.33 -2.77
CA ALA A 321 -11.20 11.56 -3.99
C ALA A 321 -12.20 10.42 -3.76
N LEU A 322 -12.18 9.76 -2.59
CA LEU A 322 -13.17 8.75 -2.21
C LEU A 322 -14.57 9.35 -2.05
N ALA A 323 -14.68 10.52 -1.43
CA ALA A 323 -15.96 11.22 -1.27
C ALA A 323 -16.58 11.59 -2.63
N ASP A 324 -15.73 11.90 -3.62
CA ASP A 324 -16.14 12.16 -5.00
C ASP A 324 -16.37 10.87 -5.82
N GLY A 325 -16.19 9.68 -5.24
CA GLY A 325 -16.33 8.40 -5.93
C GLY A 325 -15.26 8.15 -7.01
N ALA A 326 -14.09 8.79 -6.90
CA ALA A 326 -13.05 8.77 -7.93
C ALA A 326 -12.12 7.55 -7.88
N LEU A 327 -12.21 6.69 -6.84
CA LEU A 327 -11.31 5.56 -6.61
C LEU A 327 -12.05 4.21 -6.56
N PRO A 328 -12.89 3.87 -7.54
CA PRO A 328 -13.52 2.55 -7.59
C PRO A 328 -12.49 1.46 -7.88
N VAL A 329 -12.75 0.23 -7.39
CA VAL A 329 -11.98 -0.98 -7.68
C VAL A 329 -12.90 -2.07 -8.26
N GLY A 330 -12.35 -3.16 -8.70
CA GLY A 330 -13.05 -4.25 -9.37
C GLY A 330 -12.74 -4.31 -10.86
N ALA A 331 -13.15 -5.39 -11.52
CA ALA A 331 -12.86 -5.60 -12.94
C ALA A 331 -13.42 -4.48 -13.83
N ASP A 332 -14.63 -4.03 -13.54
CA ASP A 332 -15.31 -2.96 -14.30
C ASP A 332 -14.66 -1.58 -14.10
N ALA A 333 -13.91 -1.42 -13.01
CA ALA A 333 -13.11 -0.22 -12.72
C ALA A 333 -11.62 -0.39 -13.08
N GLY A 334 -11.24 -1.49 -13.71
CA GLY A 334 -9.88 -1.73 -14.20
C GLY A 334 -8.90 -2.30 -13.17
N LEU A 335 -9.37 -2.72 -11.99
CA LEU A 335 -8.58 -3.40 -10.97
C LEU A 335 -9.30 -4.66 -10.48
N PRO A 336 -9.18 -5.81 -11.17
CA PRO A 336 -9.76 -7.06 -10.71
C PRO A 336 -9.35 -7.40 -9.28
N LEU A 337 -10.28 -7.91 -8.47
CA LEU A 337 -10.04 -8.31 -7.09
C LEU A 337 -9.95 -9.83 -6.99
N HIS A 338 -8.89 -10.33 -6.34
CA HIS A 338 -8.65 -11.75 -6.10
C HIS A 338 -8.71 -12.00 -4.60
N PHE A 339 -9.65 -12.83 -4.17
CA PHE A 339 -9.91 -13.07 -2.75
C PHE A 339 -9.30 -14.38 -2.27
N PHE A 340 -8.73 -14.32 -1.09
CA PHE A 340 -8.22 -15.45 -0.31
C PHE A 340 -8.75 -15.35 1.12
N ASP A 341 -8.74 -16.44 1.86
CA ASP A 341 -9.05 -16.46 3.28
C ASP A 341 -7.77 -16.32 4.11
N LEU A 342 -7.88 -15.91 5.37
CA LEU A 342 -6.73 -15.72 6.26
C LEU A 342 -5.83 -16.96 6.30
N VAL A 343 -6.41 -18.16 6.39
CA VAL A 343 -5.67 -19.42 6.42
C VAL A 343 -4.90 -19.71 5.12
N THR A 344 -5.24 -19.06 4.02
CA THR A 344 -4.59 -19.21 2.71
C THR A 344 -3.69 -18.02 2.33
N THR A 345 -3.27 -17.22 3.31
CA THR A 345 -2.37 -16.05 3.09
C THR A 345 -1.10 -16.41 2.32
N ALA A 346 -0.55 -17.61 2.53
CA ALA A 346 0.60 -18.10 1.77
C ALA A 346 0.32 -18.13 0.25
N ALA A 347 -0.87 -18.61 -0.14
CA ALA A 347 -1.30 -18.62 -1.55
C ALA A 347 -1.56 -17.19 -2.08
N ALA A 348 -2.07 -16.29 -1.25
CA ALA A 348 -2.25 -14.88 -1.59
C ALA A 348 -0.90 -14.19 -1.90
N HIS A 349 0.13 -14.42 -1.05
CA HIS A 349 1.48 -13.94 -1.30
C HIS A 349 2.09 -14.53 -2.58
N ALA A 350 1.92 -15.85 -2.80
CA ALA A 350 2.39 -16.51 -4.03
C ALA A 350 1.73 -15.92 -5.29
N ALA A 351 0.45 -15.58 -5.22
CA ALA A 351 -0.25 -14.95 -6.35
C ALA A 351 0.33 -13.57 -6.70
N VAL A 352 0.66 -12.73 -5.70
CA VAL A 352 1.29 -11.43 -5.93
C VAL A 352 2.73 -11.59 -6.44
N GLU A 353 3.49 -12.56 -5.93
CA GLU A 353 4.84 -12.90 -6.37
C GLU A 353 4.86 -13.40 -7.82
N ALA A 354 3.78 -14.04 -8.26
CA ALA A 354 3.56 -14.47 -9.65
C ALA A 354 2.95 -13.38 -10.57
N ASP A 355 3.02 -12.11 -10.17
CA ASP A 355 2.53 -10.94 -10.94
C ASP A 355 1.05 -11.01 -11.33
N THR A 356 0.19 -11.55 -10.47
CA THR A 356 -1.27 -11.53 -10.68
C THR A 356 -1.75 -10.10 -10.96
N VAL A 357 -2.43 -9.92 -12.09
CA VAL A 357 -2.96 -8.61 -12.48
C VAL A 357 -4.20 -8.27 -11.67
N GLY A 358 -4.18 -7.14 -10.98
CA GLY A 358 -5.26 -6.71 -10.10
C GLY A 358 -4.78 -6.51 -8.65
N LYS A 359 -5.71 -6.59 -7.70
CA LYS A 359 -5.42 -6.52 -6.27
C LYS A 359 -5.76 -7.84 -5.59
N VAL A 360 -4.81 -8.37 -4.85
CA VAL A 360 -5.00 -9.54 -3.99
C VAL A 360 -5.45 -9.07 -2.61
N LEU A 361 -6.56 -9.62 -2.15
CA LEU A 361 -7.22 -9.31 -0.89
C LEU A 361 -7.42 -10.59 -0.08
N ILE A 362 -7.32 -10.48 1.24
CA ILE A 362 -7.57 -11.55 2.18
C ILE A 362 -8.78 -11.19 3.03
N ARG A 363 -9.82 -12.03 3.01
CA ARG A 363 -10.92 -11.97 3.97
C ARG A 363 -10.40 -12.51 5.28
N VAL A 364 -10.30 -11.63 6.28
CA VAL A 364 -9.74 -11.99 7.58
C VAL A 364 -10.77 -12.76 8.39
N ARG A 365 -12.04 -12.41 8.25
CA ARG A 365 -13.18 -13.09 8.90
C ARG A 365 -14.05 -13.78 7.87
N ALA A 366 -14.62 -14.94 8.26
CA ALA A 366 -15.67 -15.55 7.48
C ALA A 366 -16.86 -14.59 7.41
N GLN A 367 -17.41 -14.37 6.23
CA GLN A 367 -18.72 -13.72 6.11
C GLN A 367 -19.77 -14.72 6.60
N ASP A 368 -20.52 -14.34 7.64
CA ASP A 368 -21.67 -15.08 8.13
C ASP A 368 -22.77 -15.19 7.08
#